data_5943f5c9e59a4bb76f6af2517a6e9dcf
#
_entry.id   5943f5c9e59a4bb76f6af2517a6e9dcf
#
_cell.length_a   1.000
_cell.length_b   1.000
_cell.length_c   1.000
_cell.angle_alpha   90.00
_cell.angle_beta   90.00
_cell.angle_gamma   90.00
#
_symmetry.space_group_name_H-M   'P 1'
#
loop_
_entity.id
_entity.type
_entity.pdbx_description
1 polymer ?
#
loop_
_entity_poly.entity_id
_entity_poly.type
_entity_poly.pdbx_seq_one_letter_code
_entity_poly.pdbx_strand_id
1 'polypeptide(L)'
;MSVHVYREPPSASIRQKLVQIDWPLIGLIALIACTGFAMLYSAAGGSFSPWAGRQMLRFVIGFFILVAVGCVDLRVWMGLAYPAYAFSLLLLVAVEVAGRVGLGAQRWIELGPLQLQPSELMKIAMILALARYLHGLEPGQVSRPVRLVIPLAMIAFPVVFVLLQPNLGTAALLALCGALMLFLAGLSWWWIAPTAAGVAVAVPMVWEFALHDYQKARVMTFLNPDLDALGAGWNITQAKIALGSGGIAGKGFLMGTQSRLNFLPEKETDFIFTMVGEEFGFLGTMALLALLAVVIYHGIRIAMRSRSQFGRLLAMGITVNFFLYIMINGLMVMGLIPVVGIPMPLLSYGGTAMMTVMFGFGLLMSVHVHRRIDVPRHSSGII
;
A
#
# COMPACT_ATOMS: atom_id res chain seq x y z
N MET A 1 22.80 -32.32 -30.98
CA MET A 1 22.52 -31.21 -30.06
C MET A 1 21.36 -30.41 -30.70
N SER A 2 20.10 -30.79 -30.41
CA SER A 2 18.91 -30.18 -31.01
C SER A 2 18.62 -28.90 -30.27
N VAL A 3 18.79 -27.75 -30.94
CA VAL A 3 18.33 -26.43 -30.52
C VAL A 3 16.83 -26.47 -30.48
N HIS A 4 16.24 -26.64 -29.31
CA HIS A 4 14.83 -26.39 -29.10
C HIS A 4 14.58 -24.90 -29.32
N VAL A 5 14.20 -24.53 -30.52
CA VAL A 5 13.64 -23.21 -30.83
C VAL A 5 12.34 -23.09 -30.01
N TYR A 6 12.38 -22.37 -28.92
CA TYR A 6 11.20 -22.01 -28.14
C TYR A 6 10.30 -21.15 -29.03
N ARG A 7 9.33 -21.76 -29.70
CA ARG A 7 8.24 -21.02 -30.34
C ARG A 7 7.46 -20.32 -29.23
N GLU A 8 7.54 -19.00 -29.21
CA GLU A 8 6.68 -18.20 -28.37
C GLU A 8 5.21 -18.59 -28.63
N PRO A 9 4.42 -18.87 -27.58
CA PRO A 9 3.00 -19.09 -27.79
C PRO A 9 2.41 -17.79 -28.40
N PRO A 10 1.51 -17.90 -29.38
CA PRO A 10 0.89 -16.73 -30.00
C PRO A 10 0.30 -15.84 -28.92
N SER A 11 0.51 -14.53 -29.02
CA SER A 11 0.01 -13.55 -28.07
C SER A 11 -1.51 -13.72 -27.92
N ALA A 12 -1.96 -14.07 -26.72
CA ALA A 12 -3.37 -14.28 -26.45
C ALA A 12 -4.16 -13.01 -26.84
N SER A 13 -5.27 -13.17 -27.57
CA SER A 13 -6.13 -12.05 -27.94
C SER A 13 -6.66 -11.35 -26.68
N ILE A 14 -7.00 -10.06 -26.78
CA ILE A 14 -7.56 -9.28 -25.66
C ILE A 14 -8.76 -10.00 -25.04
N ARG A 15 -9.63 -10.58 -25.86
CA ARG A 15 -10.78 -11.37 -25.38
C ARG A 15 -10.37 -12.58 -24.55
N GLN A 16 -9.31 -13.28 -24.93
CA GLN A 16 -8.79 -14.42 -24.18
C GLN A 16 -8.18 -13.97 -22.84
N LYS A 17 -7.49 -12.83 -22.81
CA LYS A 17 -6.93 -12.25 -21.60
C LYS A 17 -8.03 -11.84 -20.63
N LEU A 18 -9.11 -11.20 -21.10
CA LEU A 18 -10.28 -10.83 -20.30
C LEU A 18 -10.96 -12.02 -19.63
N VAL A 19 -11.07 -13.15 -20.34
CA VAL A 19 -11.61 -14.40 -19.76
C VAL A 19 -10.70 -15.00 -18.70
N GLN A 20 -9.38 -14.77 -18.79
CA GLN A 20 -8.39 -15.28 -17.84
C GLN A 20 -8.24 -14.42 -16.57
N ILE A 21 -8.87 -13.25 -16.49
CA ILE A 21 -8.86 -12.40 -15.29
C ILE A 21 -9.50 -13.17 -14.12
N ASP A 22 -8.96 -13.00 -12.91
CA ASP A 22 -9.55 -13.55 -11.69
C ASP A 22 -10.74 -12.68 -11.24
N TRP A 23 -11.91 -12.92 -11.87
CA TRP A 23 -13.14 -12.20 -11.57
C TRP A 23 -13.61 -12.34 -10.12
N PRO A 24 -13.44 -13.51 -9.44
CA PRO A 24 -13.69 -13.63 -8.00
C PRO A 24 -12.91 -12.61 -7.16
N LEU A 25 -11.62 -12.40 -7.45
CA LEU A 25 -10.83 -11.40 -6.74
C LEU A 25 -11.35 -9.98 -7.01
N ILE A 26 -11.72 -9.66 -8.25
CA ILE A 26 -12.34 -8.35 -8.57
C ILE A 26 -13.66 -8.18 -7.81
N GLY A 27 -14.48 -9.22 -7.72
CA GLY A 27 -15.72 -9.20 -6.94
C GLY A 27 -15.47 -8.91 -5.45
N LEU A 28 -14.44 -9.51 -4.86
CA LEU A 28 -14.01 -9.23 -3.48
C LEU A 28 -13.54 -7.79 -3.29
N ILE A 29 -12.73 -7.26 -4.22
CA ILE A 29 -12.28 -5.86 -4.21
C ILE A 29 -13.48 -4.91 -4.29
N ALA A 30 -14.45 -5.20 -5.17
CA ALA A 30 -15.67 -4.42 -5.29
C ALA A 30 -16.52 -4.47 -4.02
N LEU A 31 -16.66 -5.63 -3.39
CA LEU A 31 -17.40 -5.79 -2.14
C LEU A 31 -16.79 -4.97 -1.00
N ILE A 32 -15.45 -5.00 -0.86
CA ILE A 32 -14.74 -4.19 0.14
C ILE A 32 -14.92 -2.70 -0.17
N ALA A 33 -14.80 -2.28 -1.42
CA ALA A 33 -15.01 -0.90 -1.83
C ALA A 33 -16.45 -0.43 -1.55
N CYS A 34 -17.46 -1.29 -1.81
CA CYS A 34 -18.86 -1.00 -1.48
C CYS A 34 -19.06 -0.80 0.03
N THR A 35 -18.39 -1.61 0.88
CA THR A 35 -18.37 -1.38 2.32
C THR A 35 -17.77 0.00 2.66
N GLY A 36 -16.67 0.38 1.98
CA GLY A 36 -16.07 1.72 2.12
C GLY A 36 -17.03 2.84 1.70
N PHE A 37 -17.77 2.67 0.59
CA PHE A 37 -18.76 3.68 0.16
C PHE A 37 -19.90 3.83 1.15
N ALA A 38 -20.39 2.73 1.73
CA ALA A 38 -21.40 2.76 2.78
C ALA A 38 -20.89 3.51 4.01
N MET A 39 -19.63 3.26 4.43
CA MET A 39 -19.03 3.97 5.55
C MET A 39 -18.82 5.46 5.26
N LEU A 40 -18.38 5.83 4.06
CA LEU A 40 -18.24 7.23 3.66
C LEU A 40 -19.59 7.95 3.58
N TYR A 41 -20.65 7.24 3.16
CA TYR A 41 -22.03 7.75 3.20
C TYR A 41 -22.47 7.98 4.65
N SER A 42 -22.17 7.04 5.55
CA SER A 42 -22.47 7.20 6.98
C SER A 42 -21.65 8.33 7.61
N ALA A 43 -20.36 8.47 7.28
CA ALA A 43 -19.49 9.55 7.75
C ALA A 43 -20.03 10.94 7.36
N ALA A 44 -20.71 11.03 6.20
CA ALA A 44 -21.36 12.25 5.71
C ALA A 44 -22.79 12.45 6.28
N GLY A 45 -23.19 11.67 7.27
CA GLY A 45 -24.52 11.80 7.89
C GLY A 45 -25.67 11.36 6.98
N GLY A 46 -25.44 10.41 6.06
CA GLY A 46 -26.45 9.93 5.11
C GLY A 46 -26.46 10.72 3.79
N SER A 47 -25.32 11.29 3.38
CA SER A 47 -25.16 11.99 2.13
C SER A 47 -24.06 11.39 1.26
N PHE A 48 -24.26 11.37 -0.06
CA PHE A 48 -23.19 10.98 -0.99
C PHE A 48 -22.09 12.05 -1.15
N SER A 49 -22.40 13.30 -0.86
CA SER A 49 -21.46 14.43 -0.86
C SER A 49 -20.96 14.68 0.58
N PRO A 50 -19.69 15.01 0.77
CA PRO A 50 -18.67 15.26 -0.26
C PRO A 50 -17.84 14.01 -0.65
N TRP A 51 -17.94 12.87 0.05
CA TRP A 51 -16.94 11.77 -0.03
C TRP A 51 -17.38 10.58 -0.87
N ALA A 52 -18.53 9.96 -0.56
CA ALA A 52 -18.93 8.68 -1.16
C ALA A 52 -19.05 8.75 -2.69
N GLY A 53 -19.72 9.78 -3.23
CA GLY A 53 -19.91 9.92 -4.67
C GLY A 53 -18.59 10.09 -5.44
N ARG A 54 -17.68 10.91 -4.90
CA ARG A 54 -16.34 11.08 -5.51
C ARG A 54 -15.52 9.79 -5.46
N GLN A 55 -15.62 9.03 -4.36
CA GLN A 55 -14.89 7.77 -4.21
C GLN A 55 -15.43 6.68 -5.15
N MET A 56 -16.76 6.60 -5.35
CA MET A 56 -17.37 5.72 -6.35
C MET A 56 -16.87 6.01 -7.75
N LEU A 57 -16.83 7.28 -8.16
CA LEU A 57 -16.28 7.67 -9.47
C LEU A 57 -14.82 7.24 -9.64
N ARG A 58 -14.00 7.46 -8.62
CA ARG A 58 -12.60 7.03 -8.61
C ARG A 58 -12.46 5.52 -8.69
N PHE A 59 -13.32 4.78 -8.00
CA PHE A 59 -13.34 3.33 -8.09
C PHE A 59 -13.68 2.84 -9.50
N VAL A 60 -14.68 3.43 -10.16
CA VAL A 60 -15.04 3.07 -11.55
C VAL A 60 -13.86 3.32 -12.50
N ILE A 61 -13.20 4.48 -12.40
CA ILE A 61 -11.99 4.77 -13.19
C ILE A 61 -10.89 3.76 -12.86
N GLY A 62 -10.65 3.50 -11.57
CA GLY A 62 -9.68 2.53 -11.10
C GLY A 62 -9.97 1.11 -11.58
N PHE A 63 -11.24 0.70 -11.69
CA PHE A 63 -11.64 -0.58 -12.24
C PHE A 63 -11.20 -0.74 -13.72
N PHE A 64 -11.42 0.29 -14.54
CA PHE A 64 -10.95 0.26 -15.93
C PHE A 64 -9.42 0.23 -16.02
N ILE A 65 -8.73 0.96 -15.15
CA ILE A 65 -7.27 0.91 -15.03
C ILE A 65 -6.82 -0.51 -14.66
N LEU A 66 -7.43 -1.13 -13.65
CA LEU A 66 -7.11 -2.49 -13.22
C LEU A 66 -7.22 -3.48 -14.37
N VAL A 67 -8.33 -3.44 -15.11
CA VAL A 67 -8.56 -4.35 -16.25
C VAL A 67 -7.57 -4.07 -17.37
N ALA A 68 -7.33 -2.80 -17.74
CA ALA A 68 -6.37 -2.42 -18.77
C ALA A 68 -4.96 -2.88 -18.44
N VAL A 69 -4.48 -2.59 -17.22
CA VAL A 69 -3.17 -3.00 -16.71
C VAL A 69 -3.04 -4.52 -16.65
N GLY A 70 -4.10 -5.23 -16.26
CA GLY A 70 -4.15 -6.70 -16.22
C GLY A 70 -3.97 -7.36 -17.58
N CYS A 71 -4.40 -6.71 -18.66
CA CYS A 71 -4.23 -7.19 -20.03
C CYS A 71 -2.85 -6.93 -20.62
N VAL A 72 -2.03 -6.06 -20.02
CA VAL A 72 -0.67 -5.76 -20.51
C VAL A 72 0.28 -6.90 -20.15
N ASP A 73 1.17 -7.24 -21.09
CA ASP A 73 2.17 -8.31 -20.90
C ASP A 73 3.14 -8.00 -19.77
N LEU A 74 3.50 -9.03 -19.01
CA LEU A 74 4.41 -8.93 -17.87
C LEU A 74 5.82 -8.42 -18.27
N ARG A 75 6.25 -8.69 -19.50
CA ARG A 75 7.54 -8.22 -20.06
C ARG A 75 7.57 -6.70 -20.19
N VAL A 76 6.45 -6.09 -20.53
CA VAL A 76 6.32 -4.63 -20.62
C VAL A 76 6.53 -4.00 -19.24
N TRP A 77 5.87 -4.57 -18.20
CA TRP A 77 6.04 -4.09 -16.83
C TRP A 77 7.47 -4.26 -16.34
N MET A 78 8.13 -5.36 -16.69
CA MET A 78 9.54 -5.55 -16.41
C MET A 78 10.39 -4.50 -17.11
N GLY A 79 10.12 -4.20 -18.37
CA GLY A 79 10.81 -3.15 -19.14
C GLY A 79 10.65 -1.76 -18.51
N LEU A 80 9.44 -1.44 -18.06
CA LEU A 80 9.09 -0.15 -17.46
C LEU A 80 9.54 0.00 -15.99
N ALA A 81 10.01 -1.05 -15.32
CA ALA A 81 10.29 -1.05 -13.89
C ALA A 81 11.30 0.05 -13.45
N TYR A 82 12.45 0.16 -14.11
CA TYR A 82 13.43 1.19 -13.78
C TYR A 82 13.03 2.60 -14.24
N PRO A 83 12.48 2.80 -15.46
CA PRO A 83 11.91 4.08 -15.84
C PRO A 83 10.82 4.58 -14.89
N ALA A 84 9.89 3.71 -14.46
CA ALA A 84 8.86 4.06 -13.49
C ALA A 84 9.44 4.44 -12.13
N TYR A 85 10.48 3.72 -11.68
CA TYR A 85 11.19 4.05 -10.44
C TYR A 85 11.88 5.42 -10.54
N ALA A 86 12.64 5.66 -11.59
CA ALA A 86 13.33 6.94 -11.80
C ALA A 86 12.32 8.10 -11.91
N PHE A 87 11.24 7.93 -12.66
CA PHE A 87 10.18 8.93 -12.79
C PHE A 87 9.51 9.22 -11.44
N SER A 88 9.15 8.19 -10.66
CA SER A 88 8.55 8.37 -9.35
C SER A 88 9.52 9.05 -8.36
N LEU A 89 10.81 8.75 -8.44
CA LEU A 89 11.84 9.41 -7.63
C LEU A 89 11.98 10.88 -8.00
N LEU A 90 11.97 11.21 -9.29
CA LEU A 90 11.95 12.60 -9.76
C LEU A 90 10.72 13.37 -9.27
N LEU A 91 9.54 12.72 -9.25
CA LEU A 91 8.33 13.34 -8.70
C LEU A 91 8.45 13.58 -7.19
N LEU A 92 9.12 12.69 -6.43
CA LEU A 92 9.39 12.92 -5.00
C LEU A 92 10.29 14.14 -4.80
N VAL A 93 11.33 14.29 -5.62
CA VAL A 93 12.21 15.48 -5.59
C VAL A 93 11.44 16.73 -6.02
N ALA A 94 10.61 16.64 -7.05
CA ALA A 94 9.82 17.77 -7.54
C ALA A 94 8.83 18.30 -6.51
N VAL A 95 8.24 17.42 -5.67
CA VAL A 95 7.37 17.84 -4.57
C VAL A 95 8.12 18.66 -3.53
N GLU A 96 9.38 18.34 -3.24
CA GLU A 96 10.19 19.10 -2.29
C GLU A 96 10.42 20.55 -2.74
N VAL A 97 10.55 20.75 -4.07
CA VAL A 97 10.83 22.06 -4.66
C VAL A 97 9.55 22.84 -4.97
N ALA A 98 8.50 22.18 -5.46
CA ALA A 98 7.30 22.81 -6.03
C ALA A 98 5.97 22.29 -5.43
N GLY A 99 6.02 21.47 -4.40
CA GLY A 99 4.83 20.90 -3.78
C GLY A 99 4.03 21.92 -2.98
N ARG A 100 2.72 21.67 -2.84
CA ARG A 100 1.84 22.48 -2.00
C ARG A 100 1.86 21.98 -0.56
N VAL A 101 1.91 22.93 0.38
CA VAL A 101 1.82 22.64 1.81
C VAL A 101 0.36 22.32 2.15
N GLY A 102 0.08 21.06 2.44
CA GLY A 102 -1.20 20.62 3.00
C GLY A 102 -0.99 20.01 4.38
N LEU A 103 -1.78 20.40 5.38
CA LEU A 103 -1.67 19.92 6.77
C LEU A 103 -0.22 20.01 7.33
N GLY A 104 0.49 21.09 6.99
CA GLY A 104 1.84 21.39 7.50
C GLY A 104 2.99 20.66 6.80
N ALA A 105 2.75 19.97 5.68
CA ALA A 105 3.81 19.31 4.91
C ALA A 105 3.56 19.36 3.40
N GLN A 106 4.64 19.48 2.62
CA GLN A 106 4.60 19.44 1.16
C GLN A 106 4.59 17.99 0.68
N ARG A 107 3.42 17.48 0.28
CA ARG A 107 3.23 16.05 -0.09
C ARG A 107 2.45 15.85 -1.38
N TRP A 108 1.84 16.90 -1.91
CA TRP A 108 0.90 16.84 -3.02
C TRP A 108 1.34 17.69 -4.19
N ILE A 109 1.17 17.15 -5.40
CA ILE A 109 1.25 17.90 -6.65
C ILE A 109 -0.18 18.11 -7.14
N GLU A 110 -0.57 19.35 -7.35
CA GLU A 110 -1.87 19.70 -7.95
C GLU A 110 -1.75 19.79 -9.45
N LEU A 111 -2.46 18.93 -10.15
CA LEU A 111 -2.60 18.93 -11.60
C LEU A 111 -4.04 19.29 -11.96
N GLY A 112 -4.40 20.54 -11.74
CA GLY A 112 -5.79 21.02 -11.89
C GLY A 112 -6.72 20.37 -10.86
N PRO A 113 -7.77 19.60 -11.28
CA PRO A 113 -8.70 18.95 -10.34
C PRO A 113 -8.13 17.69 -9.70
N LEU A 114 -6.96 17.23 -10.15
CA LEU A 114 -6.31 16.01 -9.67
C LEU A 114 -5.20 16.37 -8.68
N GLN A 115 -5.26 15.74 -7.51
CA GLN A 115 -4.18 15.79 -6.53
C GLN A 115 -3.41 14.48 -6.61
N LEU A 116 -2.12 14.55 -6.94
CA LEU A 116 -1.22 13.42 -7.02
C LEU A 116 -0.28 13.41 -5.82
N GLN A 117 -0.19 12.28 -5.13
CA GLN A 117 0.81 12.04 -4.10
C GLN A 117 1.92 11.15 -4.66
N PRO A 118 3.12 11.69 -4.94
CA PRO A 118 4.20 10.93 -5.58
C PRO A 118 4.65 9.71 -4.78
N SER A 119 4.59 9.77 -3.46
CA SER A 119 4.93 8.62 -2.62
C SER A 119 3.99 7.41 -2.80
N GLU A 120 2.74 7.62 -3.24
CA GLU A 120 1.84 6.53 -3.60
C GLU A 120 2.34 5.78 -4.84
N LEU A 121 2.74 6.51 -5.89
CA LEU A 121 3.33 5.92 -7.09
C LEU A 121 4.66 5.25 -6.79
N MET A 122 5.47 5.87 -5.94
CA MET A 122 6.80 5.35 -5.58
C MET A 122 6.73 3.97 -4.94
N LYS A 123 5.71 3.64 -4.15
CA LYS A 123 5.54 2.31 -3.58
C LYS A 123 5.46 1.22 -4.65
N ILE A 124 4.62 1.43 -5.66
CA ILE A 124 4.47 0.46 -6.77
C ILE A 124 5.73 0.42 -7.63
N ALA A 125 6.31 1.58 -7.93
CA ALA A 125 7.53 1.68 -8.72
C ALA A 125 8.73 1.01 -8.04
N MET A 126 8.87 1.13 -6.73
CA MET A 126 9.88 0.44 -5.92
C MET A 126 9.68 -1.08 -5.97
N ILE A 127 8.43 -1.56 -5.84
CA ILE A 127 8.11 -2.99 -5.92
C ILE A 127 8.50 -3.53 -7.29
N LEU A 128 8.14 -2.84 -8.39
CA LEU A 128 8.51 -3.22 -9.75
C LEU A 128 10.02 -3.29 -9.94
N ALA A 129 10.73 -2.26 -9.49
CA ALA A 129 12.18 -2.16 -9.65
C ALA A 129 12.93 -3.22 -8.84
N LEU A 130 12.52 -3.45 -7.57
CA LEU A 130 13.07 -4.51 -6.74
C LEU A 130 12.78 -5.90 -7.33
N ALA A 131 11.54 -6.15 -7.80
CA ALA A 131 11.18 -7.41 -8.43
C ALA A 131 12.04 -7.69 -9.66
N ARG A 132 12.31 -6.66 -10.49
CA ARG A 132 13.19 -6.78 -11.67
C ARG A 132 14.64 -7.05 -11.28
N TYR A 133 15.19 -6.32 -10.30
CA TYR A 133 16.56 -6.53 -9.85
C TYR A 133 16.76 -7.93 -9.27
N LEU A 134 15.88 -8.34 -8.36
CA LEU A 134 15.93 -9.63 -7.67
C LEU A 134 15.65 -10.80 -8.63
N HIS A 135 14.91 -10.59 -9.71
CA HIS A 135 14.72 -11.58 -10.77
C HIS A 135 16.03 -11.97 -11.46
N GLY A 136 16.95 -11.02 -11.63
CA GLY A 136 18.27 -11.25 -12.25
C GLY A 136 19.25 -12.03 -11.34
N LEU A 137 18.95 -12.20 -10.05
CA LEU A 137 19.82 -12.88 -9.11
C LEU A 137 19.47 -14.38 -9.02
N GLU A 138 20.51 -15.20 -8.84
CA GLU A 138 20.36 -16.62 -8.53
C GLU A 138 20.00 -16.84 -7.05
N PRO A 139 19.35 -17.97 -6.71
CA PRO A 139 19.13 -18.35 -5.31
C PRO A 139 20.44 -18.32 -4.52
N GLY A 140 20.44 -17.66 -3.35
CA GLY A 140 21.62 -17.48 -2.49
C GLY A 140 22.50 -16.28 -2.82
N GLN A 141 22.41 -15.67 -4.00
CA GLN A 141 23.14 -14.42 -4.31
C GLN A 141 22.54 -13.21 -3.60
N VAL A 142 21.27 -13.24 -3.24
CA VAL A 142 20.58 -12.16 -2.53
C VAL A 142 21.26 -11.83 -1.20
N SER A 143 21.84 -12.83 -0.53
CA SER A 143 22.50 -12.66 0.78
C SER A 143 23.95 -12.18 0.69
N ARG A 144 24.51 -11.99 -0.52
CA ARG A 144 25.87 -11.48 -0.67
C ARG A 144 25.90 -9.97 -0.43
N PRO A 145 26.80 -9.42 0.45
CA PRO A 145 26.82 -8.01 0.79
C PRO A 145 26.85 -7.06 -0.42
N VAL A 146 27.70 -7.37 -1.41
CA VAL A 146 27.87 -6.57 -2.62
C VAL A 146 26.56 -6.49 -3.44
N ARG A 147 25.77 -7.56 -3.46
CA ARG A 147 24.48 -7.61 -4.19
C ARG A 147 23.37 -6.93 -3.44
N LEU A 148 23.49 -6.75 -2.11
CA LEU A 148 22.52 -6.05 -1.28
C LEU A 148 22.63 -4.52 -1.40
N VAL A 149 23.78 -3.97 -1.78
CA VAL A 149 23.97 -2.51 -1.89
C VAL A 149 22.92 -1.86 -2.79
N ILE A 150 22.67 -2.42 -3.97
CA ILE A 150 21.75 -1.85 -4.94
C ILE A 150 20.29 -1.87 -4.43
N PRO A 151 19.69 -2.99 -4.01
CA PRO A 151 18.32 -2.98 -3.52
C PRO A 151 18.16 -2.20 -2.22
N LEU A 152 19.17 -2.16 -1.34
CA LEU A 152 19.15 -1.29 -0.16
C LEU A 152 19.15 0.20 -0.58
N ALA A 153 19.94 0.59 -1.57
CA ALA A 153 19.89 1.95 -2.12
C ALA A 153 18.51 2.26 -2.75
N MET A 154 17.92 1.30 -3.51
CA MET A 154 16.59 1.46 -4.08
C MET A 154 15.47 1.60 -3.03
N ILE A 155 15.68 1.11 -1.82
CA ILE A 155 14.76 1.31 -0.68
C ILE A 155 15.10 2.62 0.03
N ALA A 156 16.38 2.87 0.31
CA ALA A 156 16.83 3.99 1.13
C ALA A 156 16.56 5.36 0.47
N PHE A 157 16.80 5.52 -0.84
CA PHE A 157 16.57 6.78 -1.52
C PHE A 157 15.12 7.29 -1.38
N PRO A 158 14.09 6.54 -1.75
CA PRO A 158 12.71 7.01 -1.58
C PRO A 158 12.33 7.19 -0.10
N VAL A 159 12.84 6.34 0.80
CA VAL A 159 12.59 6.48 2.24
C VAL A 159 13.13 7.80 2.76
N VAL A 160 14.38 8.17 2.41
CA VAL A 160 14.99 9.44 2.82
C VAL A 160 14.19 10.64 2.28
N PHE A 161 13.82 10.66 0.99
CA PHE A 161 13.02 11.76 0.45
C PHE A 161 11.63 11.87 1.11
N VAL A 162 10.98 10.75 1.42
CA VAL A 162 9.69 10.76 2.12
C VAL A 162 9.84 11.19 3.58
N LEU A 163 10.97 10.92 4.24
CA LEU A 163 11.29 11.43 5.58
C LEU A 163 11.51 12.95 5.56
N LEU A 164 12.15 13.50 4.52
CA LEU A 164 12.31 14.94 4.33
C LEU A 164 10.95 15.64 4.13
N GLN A 165 9.94 14.97 3.56
CA GLN A 165 8.55 15.45 3.43
C GLN A 165 7.72 15.27 4.72
N PRO A 166 8.29 15.23 5.86
CA PRO A 166 7.84 14.77 7.19
C PRO A 166 6.70 13.73 7.17
N ASN A 167 6.88 12.62 6.43
CA ASN A 167 5.86 11.57 6.29
C ASN A 167 6.38 10.21 6.81
N LEU A 168 6.47 10.09 8.15
CA LEU A 168 6.98 8.90 8.84
C LEU A 168 6.22 7.62 8.47
N GLY A 169 4.89 7.70 8.39
CA GLY A 169 4.07 6.53 8.09
C GLY A 169 4.39 5.92 6.73
N THR A 170 4.42 6.75 5.69
CA THR A 170 4.75 6.28 4.33
C THR A 170 6.20 5.84 4.22
N ALA A 171 7.15 6.50 4.92
CA ALA A 171 8.55 6.09 4.95
C ALA A 171 8.72 4.70 5.59
N ALA A 172 8.05 4.47 6.73
CA ALA A 172 8.04 3.17 7.40
C ALA A 172 7.42 2.09 6.51
N LEU A 173 6.30 2.39 5.83
CA LEU A 173 5.65 1.44 4.92
C LEU A 173 6.56 1.08 3.74
N LEU A 174 7.25 2.05 3.13
CA LEU A 174 8.23 1.81 2.06
C LEU A 174 9.38 0.93 2.55
N ALA A 175 9.97 1.26 3.71
CA ALA A 175 11.07 0.52 4.30
C ALA A 175 10.67 -0.93 4.62
N LEU A 176 9.52 -1.13 5.28
CA LEU A 176 9.01 -2.46 5.61
C LEU A 176 8.66 -3.27 4.36
N CYS A 177 8.03 -2.65 3.35
CA CYS A 177 7.70 -3.32 2.09
C CYS A 177 8.98 -3.79 1.38
N GLY A 178 9.99 -2.91 1.28
CA GLY A 178 11.28 -3.26 0.69
C GLY A 178 12.01 -4.38 1.46
N ALA A 179 12.06 -4.28 2.79
CA ALA A 179 12.68 -5.29 3.65
C ALA A 179 11.98 -6.67 3.51
N LEU A 180 10.65 -6.69 3.52
CA LEU A 180 9.88 -7.92 3.32
C LEU A 180 10.08 -8.49 1.92
N MET A 181 10.21 -7.66 0.87
CA MET A 181 10.54 -8.14 -0.46
C MET A 181 11.92 -8.81 -0.53
N LEU A 182 12.94 -8.24 0.14
CA LEU A 182 14.28 -8.86 0.23
C LEU A 182 14.20 -10.20 0.96
N PHE A 183 13.45 -10.27 2.05
CA PHE A 183 13.24 -11.50 2.80
C PHE A 183 12.56 -12.57 1.94
N LEU A 184 11.49 -12.22 1.24
CA LEU A 184 10.76 -13.12 0.35
C LEU A 184 11.58 -13.54 -0.88
N ALA A 185 12.58 -12.75 -1.27
CA ALA A 185 13.54 -13.10 -2.32
C ALA A 185 14.62 -14.08 -1.85
N GLY A 186 14.65 -14.43 -0.56
CA GLY A 186 15.58 -15.40 0.01
C GLY A 186 16.78 -14.78 0.75
N LEU A 187 16.59 -13.57 1.31
CA LEU A 187 17.59 -13.00 2.23
C LEU A 187 17.76 -13.91 3.44
N SER A 188 19.00 -14.22 3.78
CA SER A 188 19.34 -15.10 4.92
C SER A 188 18.94 -14.48 6.25
N TRP A 189 18.46 -15.30 7.19
CA TRP A 189 18.14 -14.91 8.57
C TRP A 189 19.29 -14.25 9.32
N TRP A 190 20.52 -14.54 8.95
CA TRP A 190 21.72 -13.93 9.54
C TRP A 190 21.77 -12.40 9.37
N TRP A 191 21.05 -11.86 8.38
CA TRP A 191 20.93 -10.42 8.18
C TRP A 191 19.95 -9.75 9.14
N ILE A 192 19.09 -10.51 9.82
CA ILE A 192 18.12 -9.96 10.78
C ILE A 192 18.85 -9.36 11.97
N ALA A 193 19.85 -10.06 12.55
CA ALA A 193 20.57 -9.57 13.72
C ALA A 193 21.33 -8.25 13.45
N PRO A 194 22.16 -8.11 12.39
CA PRO A 194 22.81 -6.83 12.10
C PRO A 194 21.82 -5.73 11.70
N THR A 195 20.71 -6.08 11.04
CA THR A 195 19.66 -5.10 10.74
C THR A 195 18.98 -4.61 12.02
N ALA A 196 18.60 -5.52 12.92
CA ALA A 196 18.02 -5.17 14.22
C ALA A 196 18.99 -4.32 15.08
N ALA A 197 20.27 -4.68 15.10
CA ALA A 197 21.30 -3.88 15.78
C ALA A 197 21.44 -2.49 15.13
N GLY A 198 21.45 -2.41 13.81
CA GLY A 198 21.49 -1.14 13.08
C GLY A 198 20.27 -0.26 13.37
N VAL A 199 19.07 -0.82 13.41
CA VAL A 199 17.85 -0.12 13.81
C VAL A 199 17.92 0.34 15.26
N ALA A 200 18.38 -0.50 16.19
CA ALA A 200 18.51 -0.15 17.60
C ALA A 200 19.47 1.04 17.82
N VAL A 201 20.52 1.16 17.01
CA VAL A 201 21.43 2.32 17.03
C VAL A 201 20.84 3.52 16.29
N ALA A 202 20.16 3.29 15.16
CA ALA A 202 19.59 4.36 14.35
C ALA A 202 18.42 5.07 15.05
N VAL A 203 17.57 4.34 15.80
CA VAL A 203 16.40 4.92 16.48
C VAL A 203 16.75 6.08 17.41
N PRO A 204 17.71 5.96 18.35
CA PRO A 204 18.12 7.10 19.19
C PRO A 204 18.73 8.25 18.37
N MET A 205 19.53 7.94 17.34
CA MET A 205 20.13 8.96 16.49
C MET A 205 19.07 9.72 15.69
N VAL A 206 18.11 9.02 15.10
CA VAL A 206 16.99 9.62 14.37
C VAL A 206 16.12 10.45 15.32
N TRP A 207 15.89 9.95 16.54
CA TRP A 207 15.13 10.68 17.56
C TRP A 207 15.78 12.01 17.89
N GLU A 208 17.10 12.05 18.12
CA GLU A 208 17.79 13.25 18.55
C GLU A 208 18.01 14.24 17.40
N PHE A 209 18.44 13.76 16.22
CA PHE A 209 18.96 14.61 15.15
C PHE A 209 18.05 14.76 13.94
N ALA A 210 17.08 13.85 13.72
CA ALA A 210 16.31 13.82 12.48
C ALA A 210 14.80 14.05 12.65
N LEU A 211 14.23 13.80 13.84
CA LEU A 211 12.80 14.00 14.06
C LEU A 211 12.48 15.47 14.37
N HIS A 212 11.49 15.99 13.68
CA HIS A 212 10.89 17.28 13.99
C HIS A 212 10.04 17.21 15.28
N ASP A 213 9.87 18.34 15.96
CA ASP A 213 9.15 18.42 17.24
C ASP A 213 7.74 17.83 17.19
N TYR A 214 6.99 18.06 16.11
CA TYR A 214 5.65 17.49 15.96
C TYR A 214 5.67 15.95 15.82
N GLN A 215 6.76 15.35 15.30
CA GLN A 215 6.92 13.90 15.19
C GLN A 215 7.27 13.30 16.54
N LYS A 216 8.17 13.97 17.30
CA LYS A 216 8.46 13.63 18.69
C LYS A 216 7.19 13.74 19.53
N ALA A 217 6.42 14.81 19.36
CA ALA A 217 5.13 15.00 20.05
C ALA A 217 4.18 13.84 19.80
N ARG A 218 4.02 13.36 18.55
CA ARG A 218 3.17 12.20 18.22
C ARG A 218 3.59 10.91 18.95
N VAL A 219 4.90 10.66 19.07
CA VAL A 219 5.41 9.49 19.80
C VAL A 219 5.18 9.66 21.30
N MET A 220 5.43 10.84 21.85
CA MET A 220 5.19 11.14 23.28
C MET A 220 3.71 11.08 23.63
N THR A 221 2.83 11.61 22.79
CA THR A 221 1.37 11.50 22.93
C THR A 221 0.88 10.05 22.84
N PHE A 222 1.53 9.22 22.01
CA PHE A 222 1.21 7.79 21.97
C PHE A 222 1.57 7.09 23.29
N LEU A 223 2.72 7.42 23.90
CA LEU A 223 3.15 6.84 25.18
C LEU A 223 2.32 7.37 26.36
N ASN A 224 1.93 8.63 26.29
CA ASN A 224 1.08 9.28 27.29
C ASN A 224 0.07 10.20 26.60
N PRO A 225 -1.16 9.70 26.28
CA PRO A 225 -2.20 10.45 25.58
C PRO A 225 -2.66 11.72 26.32
N ASP A 226 -2.48 11.78 27.65
CA ASP A 226 -2.90 12.91 28.48
C ASP A 226 -2.06 14.18 28.22
N LEU A 227 -0.86 14.02 27.62
CA LEU A 227 -0.01 15.16 27.26
C LEU A 227 -0.59 16.03 26.15
N ASP A 228 -1.48 15.47 25.32
CA ASP A 228 -2.13 16.20 24.23
C ASP A 228 -3.63 15.83 24.19
N ALA A 229 -4.32 16.14 25.28
CA ALA A 229 -5.73 15.75 25.47
C ALA A 229 -6.71 16.42 24.49
N LEU A 230 -6.27 17.43 23.69
CA LEU A 230 -7.10 18.13 22.70
C LEU A 230 -6.63 17.91 21.26
N GLY A 231 -5.50 17.23 21.03
CA GLY A 231 -4.93 16.98 19.71
C GLY A 231 -4.85 15.50 19.34
N ALA A 232 -3.65 14.99 19.06
CA ALA A 232 -3.46 13.60 18.63
C ALA A 232 -3.88 12.56 19.69
N GLY A 233 -3.74 12.87 20.98
CA GLY A 233 -4.21 12.03 22.10
C GLY A 233 -5.74 11.90 22.11
N TRP A 234 -6.46 12.98 21.81
CA TRP A 234 -7.91 12.95 21.64
C TRP A 234 -8.34 11.95 20.56
N ASN A 235 -7.71 12.02 19.38
CA ASN A 235 -8.06 11.17 18.24
C ASN A 235 -7.92 9.67 18.57
N ILE A 236 -6.81 9.28 19.24
CA ILE A 236 -6.59 7.90 19.67
C ILE A 236 -7.63 7.47 20.71
N THR A 237 -7.89 8.32 21.68
CA THR A 237 -8.85 8.04 22.75
C THR A 237 -10.26 7.88 22.17
N GLN A 238 -10.71 8.80 21.32
CA GLN A 238 -12.02 8.71 20.68
C GLN A 238 -12.14 7.51 19.74
N ALA A 239 -11.06 7.15 19.03
CA ALA A 239 -11.04 5.94 18.21
C ALA A 239 -11.21 4.67 19.04
N LYS A 240 -10.54 4.56 20.19
CA LYS A 240 -10.70 3.42 21.11
C LYS A 240 -12.10 3.37 21.71
N ILE A 241 -12.66 4.52 22.12
CA ILE A 241 -14.03 4.61 22.65
C ILE A 241 -15.03 4.18 21.57
N ALA A 242 -14.90 4.69 20.35
CA ALA A 242 -15.77 4.33 19.24
C ALA A 242 -15.73 2.83 18.96
N LEU A 243 -14.52 2.28 18.77
CA LEU A 243 -14.31 0.86 18.50
C LEU A 243 -14.89 -0.03 19.62
N GLY A 244 -14.63 0.31 20.89
CA GLY A 244 -15.12 -0.43 22.05
C GLY A 244 -16.62 -0.29 22.28
N SER A 245 -17.21 0.85 21.92
CA SER A 245 -18.63 1.12 22.11
C SER A 245 -19.56 0.35 21.15
N GLY A 246 -19.02 -0.21 20.06
CA GLY A 246 -19.77 -1.01 19.10
C GLY A 246 -20.19 -2.39 19.64
N GLY A 247 -19.53 -2.92 20.68
CA GLY A 247 -19.85 -4.22 21.24
C GLY A 247 -19.78 -5.35 20.20
N ILE A 248 -20.65 -6.36 20.30
CA ILE A 248 -20.66 -7.51 19.40
C ILE A 248 -21.31 -7.19 18.05
N ALA A 249 -22.50 -6.57 18.05
CA ALA A 249 -23.33 -6.39 16.86
C ALA A 249 -23.30 -4.96 16.29
N GLY A 250 -22.65 -4.01 16.97
CA GLY A 250 -22.62 -2.59 16.59
C GLY A 250 -23.83 -1.81 17.06
N LYS A 251 -23.76 -0.48 16.88
CA LYS A 251 -24.86 0.44 17.19
C LYS A 251 -25.91 0.50 16.06
N GLY A 252 -25.60 -0.04 14.90
CA GLY A 252 -26.39 0.04 13.69
C GLY A 252 -25.86 1.04 12.69
N PHE A 253 -26.15 0.81 11.41
CA PHE A 253 -25.74 1.68 10.30
C PHE A 253 -26.32 3.09 10.48
N LEU A 254 -25.51 4.11 10.28
CA LEU A 254 -25.84 5.52 10.53
C LEU A 254 -26.10 5.86 12.02
N MET A 255 -25.80 4.97 12.95
CA MET A 255 -26.06 5.18 14.39
C MET A 255 -24.78 5.38 15.21
N GLY A 256 -23.62 5.50 14.55
CA GLY A 256 -22.35 5.81 15.20
C GLY A 256 -22.37 7.16 15.89
N THR A 257 -22.22 7.21 17.20
CA THR A 257 -22.28 8.44 18.00
C THR A 257 -21.02 9.27 17.85
N GLN A 258 -19.85 8.62 17.84
CA GLN A 258 -18.57 9.33 17.74
C GLN A 258 -18.39 9.99 16.36
N SER A 259 -18.84 9.30 15.30
CA SER A 259 -18.81 9.84 13.94
C SER A 259 -19.82 10.97 13.71
N ARG A 260 -21.06 10.83 14.24
CA ARG A 260 -22.14 11.83 14.05
C ARG A 260 -21.89 13.12 14.83
N LEU A 261 -21.33 13.01 16.03
CA LEU A 261 -21.02 14.16 16.88
C LEU A 261 -19.70 14.84 16.50
N ASN A 262 -19.01 14.35 15.45
CA ASN A 262 -17.73 14.85 14.98
C ASN A 262 -16.62 14.82 16.06
N PHE A 263 -16.70 13.89 17.01
CA PHE A 263 -15.64 13.70 18.01
C PHE A 263 -14.40 13.02 17.43
N LEU A 264 -14.54 12.36 16.28
CA LEU A 264 -13.46 11.70 15.58
C LEU A 264 -13.08 12.51 14.33
N PRO A 265 -12.00 13.31 14.37
CA PRO A 265 -11.47 13.98 13.18
C PRO A 265 -10.97 12.94 12.18
N GLU A 266 -10.98 13.32 10.89
CA GLU A 266 -10.50 12.47 9.78
C GLU A 266 -11.13 11.06 9.75
N LYS A 267 -12.38 10.96 10.16
CA LYS A 267 -13.17 9.72 10.18
C LYS A 267 -13.34 9.11 8.78
N GLU A 268 -13.29 9.93 7.74
CA GLU A 268 -13.40 9.52 6.33
C GLU A 268 -12.08 8.98 5.75
N THR A 269 -10.95 9.28 6.37
CA THR A 269 -9.61 8.88 5.92
C THR A 269 -9.00 7.83 6.83
N ASP A 270 -8.34 8.25 7.89
CA ASP A 270 -7.49 7.38 8.72
C ASP A 270 -8.28 6.50 9.69
N PHE A 271 -9.47 6.96 10.12
CA PHE A 271 -10.27 6.31 11.14
C PHE A 271 -11.56 5.65 10.61
N ILE A 272 -11.66 5.40 9.29
CA ILE A 272 -12.85 4.75 8.71
C ILE A 272 -13.10 3.35 9.30
N PHE A 273 -12.03 2.62 9.62
CA PHE A 273 -12.11 1.30 10.25
C PHE A 273 -12.74 1.35 11.65
N THR A 274 -12.51 2.44 12.39
CA THR A 274 -13.17 2.70 13.68
C THR A 274 -14.69 2.81 13.52
N MET A 275 -15.14 3.49 12.45
CA MET A 275 -16.57 3.60 12.17
C MET A 275 -17.21 2.24 11.86
N VAL A 276 -16.52 1.35 11.14
CA VAL A 276 -16.98 -0.02 10.93
C VAL A 276 -17.16 -0.72 12.28
N GLY A 277 -16.20 -0.56 13.19
CA GLY A 277 -16.28 -1.14 14.55
C GLY A 277 -17.41 -0.55 15.39
N GLU A 278 -17.67 0.75 15.29
CA GLU A 278 -18.76 1.39 16.03
C GLU A 278 -20.14 0.98 15.50
N GLU A 279 -20.33 0.99 14.16
CA GLU A 279 -21.64 0.76 13.54
C GLU A 279 -22.00 -0.72 13.40
N PHE A 280 -21.03 -1.60 13.11
CA PHE A 280 -21.25 -3.04 12.88
C PHE A 280 -20.63 -3.93 13.95
N GLY A 281 -19.96 -3.36 14.96
CA GLY A 281 -19.37 -4.04 16.08
C GLY A 281 -18.28 -5.03 15.73
N PHE A 282 -18.03 -5.96 16.64
CA PHE A 282 -17.02 -6.99 16.49
C PHE A 282 -17.28 -7.89 15.27
N LEU A 283 -18.54 -8.30 15.05
CA LEU A 283 -18.90 -9.19 13.94
C LEU A 283 -18.63 -8.53 12.58
N GLY A 284 -19.03 -7.27 12.39
CA GLY A 284 -18.79 -6.55 11.14
C GLY A 284 -17.30 -6.31 10.89
N THR A 285 -16.55 -5.96 11.94
CA THR A 285 -15.10 -5.78 11.87
C THR A 285 -14.39 -7.07 11.47
N MET A 286 -14.76 -8.21 12.11
CA MET A 286 -14.19 -9.52 11.77
C MET A 286 -14.56 -9.96 10.35
N ALA A 287 -15.79 -9.74 9.91
CA ALA A 287 -16.20 -10.02 8.54
C ALA A 287 -15.38 -9.22 7.52
N LEU A 288 -15.15 -7.92 7.78
CA LEU A 288 -14.30 -7.10 6.93
C LEU A 288 -12.84 -7.59 6.92
N LEU A 289 -12.26 -7.90 8.08
CA LEU A 289 -10.91 -8.44 8.17
C LEU A 289 -10.79 -9.79 7.46
N ALA A 290 -11.81 -10.64 7.55
CA ALA A 290 -11.85 -11.90 6.81
C ALA A 290 -11.87 -11.67 5.29
N LEU A 291 -12.65 -10.71 4.77
CA LEU A 291 -12.65 -10.34 3.35
C LEU A 291 -11.27 -9.84 2.91
N LEU A 292 -10.63 -8.98 3.70
CA LEU A 292 -9.28 -8.47 3.43
C LEU A 292 -8.25 -9.62 3.43
N ALA A 293 -8.35 -10.56 4.37
CA ALA A 293 -7.49 -11.75 4.43
C ALA A 293 -7.68 -12.66 3.20
N VAL A 294 -8.90 -12.82 2.69
CA VAL A 294 -9.17 -13.57 1.46
C VAL A 294 -8.51 -12.89 0.25
N VAL A 295 -8.52 -11.56 0.16
CA VAL A 295 -7.80 -10.82 -0.90
C VAL A 295 -6.30 -11.08 -0.82
N ILE A 296 -5.71 -11.03 0.39
CA ILE A 296 -4.28 -11.35 0.62
C ILE A 296 -3.98 -12.78 0.21
N TYR A 297 -4.83 -13.75 0.58
CA TYR A 297 -4.71 -15.15 0.18
C TYR A 297 -4.70 -15.31 -1.35
N HIS A 298 -5.60 -14.62 -2.08
CA HIS A 298 -5.60 -14.60 -3.55
C HIS A 298 -4.29 -14.04 -4.11
N GLY A 299 -3.77 -12.96 -3.53
CA GLY A 299 -2.48 -12.39 -3.92
C GLY A 299 -1.32 -13.38 -3.77
N ILE A 300 -1.23 -14.07 -2.63
CA ILE A 300 -0.24 -15.13 -2.37
C ILE A 300 -0.42 -16.28 -3.37
N ARG A 301 -1.65 -16.74 -3.60
CA ARG A 301 -1.96 -17.80 -4.55
C ARG A 301 -1.55 -17.45 -5.98
N ILE A 302 -1.76 -16.20 -6.42
CA ILE A 302 -1.32 -15.70 -7.72
C ILE A 302 0.20 -15.72 -7.81
N ALA A 303 0.90 -15.23 -6.79
CA ALA A 303 2.34 -15.22 -6.72
C ALA A 303 2.93 -16.66 -6.83
N MET A 304 2.40 -17.59 -6.04
CA MET A 304 2.86 -18.98 -6.03
C MET A 304 2.60 -19.74 -7.34
N ARG A 305 1.61 -19.31 -8.14
CA ARG A 305 1.28 -19.91 -9.45
C ARG A 305 2.06 -19.32 -10.61
N SER A 306 2.77 -18.21 -10.41
CA SER A 306 3.61 -17.61 -11.44
C SER A 306 4.88 -18.42 -11.67
N ARG A 307 5.17 -18.76 -12.94
CA ARG A 307 6.42 -19.41 -13.34
C ARG A 307 7.61 -18.48 -13.29
N SER A 308 7.40 -17.22 -13.66
CA SER A 308 8.42 -16.18 -13.65
C SER A 308 8.75 -15.73 -12.22
N GLN A 309 10.03 -15.67 -11.86
CA GLN A 309 10.48 -15.12 -10.58
C GLN A 309 10.11 -13.63 -10.46
N PHE A 310 10.20 -12.84 -11.56
CA PHE A 310 9.73 -11.46 -11.60
C PHE A 310 8.25 -11.36 -11.22
N GLY A 311 7.38 -12.15 -11.89
CA GLY A 311 5.95 -12.14 -11.59
C GLY A 311 5.64 -12.58 -10.16
N ARG A 312 6.37 -13.58 -9.62
CA ARG A 312 6.22 -14.03 -8.23
C ARG A 312 6.56 -12.92 -7.24
N LEU A 313 7.70 -12.25 -7.42
CA LEU A 313 8.16 -11.17 -6.54
C LEU A 313 7.26 -9.92 -6.67
N LEU A 314 6.82 -9.58 -7.90
CA LEU A 314 5.88 -8.49 -8.14
C LEU A 314 4.55 -8.72 -7.42
N ALA A 315 3.94 -9.90 -7.61
CA ALA A 315 2.68 -10.25 -6.97
C ALA A 315 2.79 -10.28 -5.44
N MET A 316 3.90 -10.85 -4.91
CA MET A 316 4.16 -10.84 -3.47
C MET A 316 4.38 -9.42 -2.95
N GLY A 317 5.15 -8.57 -3.63
CA GLY A 317 5.39 -7.19 -3.22
C GLY A 317 4.10 -6.37 -3.15
N ILE A 318 3.20 -6.50 -4.14
CA ILE A 318 1.88 -5.84 -4.14
C ILE A 318 1.02 -6.36 -2.97
N THR A 319 1.02 -7.68 -2.75
CA THR A 319 0.25 -8.30 -1.67
C THR A 319 0.77 -7.86 -0.29
N VAL A 320 2.09 -7.81 -0.12
CA VAL A 320 2.74 -7.30 1.10
C VAL A 320 2.41 -5.84 1.33
N ASN A 321 2.49 -5.00 0.29
CA ASN A 321 2.13 -3.60 0.39
C ASN A 321 0.67 -3.43 0.85
N PHE A 322 -0.26 -4.18 0.28
CA PHE A 322 -1.67 -4.18 0.68
C PHE A 322 -1.85 -4.65 2.13
N PHE A 323 -1.18 -5.73 2.53
CA PHE A 323 -1.17 -6.22 3.91
C PHE A 323 -0.64 -5.19 4.91
N LEU A 324 0.46 -4.51 4.58
CA LEU A 324 1.06 -3.50 5.45
C LEU A 324 0.14 -2.30 5.66
N TYR A 325 -0.60 -1.86 4.63
CA TYR A 325 -1.62 -0.83 4.81
C TYR A 325 -2.68 -1.21 5.83
N ILE A 326 -3.22 -2.42 5.71
CA ILE A 326 -4.25 -2.95 6.61
C ILE A 326 -3.71 -3.06 8.04
N MET A 327 -2.51 -3.65 8.17
CA MET A 327 -1.88 -3.87 9.45
C MET A 327 -1.58 -2.55 10.17
N ILE A 328 -0.93 -1.59 9.48
CA ILE A 328 -0.55 -0.31 10.08
C ILE A 328 -1.79 0.51 10.45
N ASN A 329 -2.80 0.60 9.56
CA ASN A 329 -4.04 1.31 9.89
C ASN A 329 -4.78 0.64 11.06
N GLY A 330 -4.93 -0.67 11.06
CA GLY A 330 -5.56 -1.41 12.16
C GLY A 330 -4.85 -1.22 13.50
N LEU A 331 -3.51 -1.35 13.53
CA LEU A 331 -2.72 -1.13 14.74
C LEU A 331 -2.82 0.32 15.24
N MET A 332 -2.85 1.30 14.32
CA MET A 332 -3.02 2.72 14.63
C MET A 332 -4.37 2.99 15.30
N VAL A 333 -5.45 2.47 14.72
CA VAL A 333 -6.82 2.65 15.24
C VAL A 333 -7.01 1.99 16.59
N MET A 334 -6.38 0.83 16.82
CA MET A 334 -6.37 0.16 18.12
C MET A 334 -5.46 0.85 19.14
N GLY A 335 -4.69 1.87 18.72
CA GLY A 335 -3.73 2.58 19.57
C GLY A 335 -2.57 1.70 20.01
N LEU A 336 -2.11 0.79 19.16
CA LEU A 336 -0.91 -0.05 19.37
C LEU A 336 0.35 0.55 18.74
N ILE A 337 0.18 1.53 17.84
CA ILE A 337 1.24 2.34 17.27
C ILE A 337 0.81 3.81 17.22
N PRO A 338 1.75 4.78 17.14
CA PRO A 338 1.43 6.19 16.98
C PRO A 338 0.57 6.45 15.72
N VAL A 339 -0.17 7.58 15.72
CA VAL A 339 -0.94 8.00 14.54
C VAL A 339 0.01 8.39 13.41
N VAL A 340 -0.03 7.62 12.34
CA VAL A 340 0.89 7.77 11.18
C VAL A 340 0.20 8.28 9.91
N GLY A 341 -1.13 8.35 9.88
CA GLY A 341 -1.88 8.90 8.75
C GLY A 341 -1.80 8.01 7.50
N ILE A 342 -2.09 6.72 7.64
CA ILE A 342 -2.15 5.77 6.53
C ILE A 342 -3.60 5.31 6.36
N PRO A 343 -4.23 5.61 5.20
CA PRO A 343 -5.62 5.24 4.97
C PRO A 343 -5.78 3.72 4.79
N MET A 344 -6.94 3.20 5.20
CA MET A 344 -7.32 1.80 4.93
C MET A 344 -7.60 1.61 3.43
N PRO A 345 -6.88 0.70 2.73
CA PRO A 345 -7.04 0.55 1.29
C PRO A 345 -8.45 0.12 0.90
N LEU A 346 -9.00 0.68 -0.18
CA LEU A 346 -10.34 0.48 -0.71
C LEU A 346 -11.49 1.05 0.15
N LEU A 347 -11.31 1.24 1.46
CA LEU A 347 -12.33 1.76 2.36
C LEU A 347 -12.25 3.28 2.52
N SER A 348 -11.05 3.79 2.84
CA SER A 348 -10.85 5.21 3.15
C SER A 348 -11.04 6.11 1.95
N TYR A 349 -11.47 7.33 2.21
CA TYR A 349 -11.47 8.38 1.21
C TYR A 349 -10.03 8.75 0.85
N GLY A 350 -9.70 8.66 -0.44
CA GLY A 350 -8.36 8.99 -0.92
C GLY A 350 -8.24 8.78 -2.43
N GLY A 351 -8.02 9.89 -3.18
CA GLY A 351 -7.98 9.84 -4.64
C GLY A 351 -6.80 9.03 -5.17
N THR A 352 -5.60 9.47 -4.85
CA THR A 352 -4.36 8.84 -5.33
C THR A 352 -4.19 7.44 -4.75
N ALA A 353 -4.51 7.24 -3.46
CA ALA A 353 -4.41 5.95 -2.81
C ALA A 353 -5.31 4.90 -3.49
N MET A 354 -6.58 5.24 -3.78
CA MET A 354 -7.50 4.34 -4.51
C MET A 354 -6.94 3.97 -5.88
N MET A 355 -6.49 4.97 -6.67
CA MET A 355 -5.96 4.73 -8.01
C MET A 355 -4.71 3.85 -7.98
N THR A 356 -3.79 4.09 -7.03
CA THR A 356 -2.55 3.32 -6.89
C THR A 356 -2.82 1.88 -6.46
N VAL A 357 -3.77 1.68 -5.55
CA VAL A 357 -4.19 0.33 -5.12
C VAL A 357 -4.83 -0.42 -6.29
N MET A 358 -5.72 0.21 -7.05
CA MET A 358 -6.34 -0.41 -8.23
C MET A 358 -5.32 -0.71 -9.33
N PHE A 359 -4.33 0.17 -9.55
CA PHE A 359 -3.21 -0.08 -10.46
C PHE A 359 -2.37 -1.27 -9.96
N GLY A 360 -2.07 -1.35 -8.67
CA GLY A 360 -1.38 -2.50 -8.06
C GLY A 360 -2.14 -3.82 -8.28
N PHE A 361 -3.45 -3.83 -8.06
CA PHE A 361 -4.27 -5.00 -8.38
C PHE A 361 -4.30 -5.31 -9.88
N GLY A 362 -4.21 -4.31 -10.75
CA GLY A 362 -4.03 -4.50 -12.19
C GLY A 362 -2.73 -5.24 -12.51
N LEU A 363 -1.61 -4.86 -11.86
CA LEU A 363 -0.34 -5.58 -11.99
C LEU A 363 -0.44 -7.02 -11.47
N LEU A 364 -1.15 -7.23 -10.35
CA LEU A 364 -1.43 -8.58 -9.84
C LEU A 364 -2.23 -9.42 -10.84
N MET A 365 -3.23 -8.81 -11.52
CA MET A 365 -3.96 -9.44 -12.61
C MET A 365 -3.09 -9.75 -13.81
N SER A 366 -2.17 -8.83 -14.18
CA SER A 366 -1.20 -9.09 -15.26
C SER A 366 -0.35 -10.33 -14.94
N VAL A 367 0.12 -10.48 -13.69
CA VAL A 367 0.82 -11.71 -13.26
C VAL A 367 -0.09 -12.94 -13.37
N HIS A 368 -1.36 -12.84 -13.00
CA HIS A 368 -2.30 -13.96 -13.07
C HIS A 368 -2.57 -14.40 -14.51
N VAL A 369 -2.86 -13.46 -15.40
CA VAL A 369 -3.14 -13.70 -16.83
C VAL A 369 -1.90 -14.30 -17.51
N HIS A 370 -0.72 -13.76 -17.21
CA HIS A 370 0.53 -14.17 -17.85
C HIS A 370 1.34 -15.17 -17.00
N ARG A 371 0.73 -15.89 -16.06
CA ARG A 371 1.38 -16.80 -15.10
C ARG A 371 2.19 -17.95 -15.73
N ARG A 372 1.90 -18.30 -16.98
CA ARG A 372 2.58 -19.38 -17.72
C ARG A 372 3.79 -18.88 -18.50
N ILE A 373 3.94 -17.57 -18.67
CA ILE A 373 5.06 -16.98 -19.38
C ILE A 373 6.31 -17.10 -18.53
N ASP A 374 7.34 -17.68 -19.11
CA ASP A 374 8.68 -17.65 -18.53
C ASP A 374 9.39 -16.39 -19.04
N VAL A 375 9.90 -15.59 -18.11
CA VAL A 375 10.67 -14.39 -18.42
C VAL A 375 12.14 -14.75 -18.20
N PRO A 376 12.99 -14.70 -19.23
CA PRO A 376 14.39 -15.06 -19.11
C PRO A 376 15.12 -14.11 -18.15
N ARG A 377 16.00 -14.66 -17.30
CA ARG A 377 16.78 -13.90 -16.31
C ARG A 377 17.78 -12.94 -16.95
N HIS A 378 18.33 -13.30 -18.12
CA HIS A 378 19.23 -12.48 -18.89
C HIS A 378 18.57 -12.20 -20.24
N SER A 379 18.14 -10.98 -20.49
CA SER A 379 17.81 -10.54 -21.83
C SER A 379 19.14 -10.25 -22.56
N SER A 380 19.67 -11.25 -23.25
CA SER A 380 20.60 -10.99 -24.35
C SER A 380 19.80 -10.22 -25.41
N GLY A 381 19.86 -8.89 -25.34
CA GLY A 381 19.42 -8.00 -26.40
C GLY A 381 17.92 -7.76 -26.51
N ILE A 382 17.35 -6.94 -25.64
CA ILE A 382 16.25 -6.03 -25.97
C ILE A 382 16.56 -4.72 -25.21
N ILE A 383 17.25 -3.83 -25.88
CA ILE A 383 17.26 -2.39 -25.60
C ILE A 383 15.98 -1.81 -26.15
#